data_f2400d94d1356aac36a788bc13e901a1
#
_entry.id   f2400d94d1356aac36a788bc13e901a1
#
_cell.length_a   1.000
_cell.length_b   1.000
_cell.length_c   1.000
_cell.angle_alpha   90.00
_cell.angle_beta   90.00
_cell.angle_gamma   90.00
#
_symmetry.space_group_name_H-M   'P 1'
#
loop_
_entity.id
_entity.type
_entity.pdbx_description
1 polymer ?
#
loop_
_entity_poly.entity_id
_entity_poly.type
_entity_poly.pdbx_seq_one_letter_code
_entity_poly.pdbx_strand_id
1 'polypeptide(L)'
;IGLTDHANMFGAFKFVDAVFKHPINESYKEDKLLKLKPILGCELNVCANHQDKSFKDYGAQIPFLAKTKEGYHNLSKLSSIGYVEGFYYVPRVDKDLILKYKEGLIVLSGSLYGSIANLILNVGEEQAEEEFKWWAENFGDDFYVEINRHGLEEEQHVNRILLDLSKKYNVKLIASNNVYYINKDDASSHDILLCVKDGEQQSTPIGKGRGFRYGFPNDEFYFKNQDEIHELFSDIPEAIENIQELIEKIEVFTLSREVLL
;
A
#
# COMPACT_ATOMS: atom_id res chain seq x y z
N ILE A 1 -7.35 -11.32 0.54
CA ILE A 1 -7.72 -9.92 0.83
C ILE A 1 -6.64 -9.27 1.69
N GLY A 2 -6.22 -8.04 1.33
CA GLY A 2 -5.16 -7.29 2.00
C GLY A 2 -5.71 -6.15 2.88
N LEU A 3 -4.97 -5.82 3.94
CA LEU A 3 -5.13 -4.63 4.75
C LEU A 3 -3.78 -3.94 4.88
N THR A 4 -3.66 -2.71 4.37
CA THR A 4 -2.45 -1.89 4.37
C THR A 4 -2.75 -0.50 4.94
N ASP A 5 -3.14 -0.44 6.21
CA ASP A 5 -3.42 0.83 6.88
C ASP A 5 -2.20 1.76 6.85
N HIS A 6 -2.47 3.08 6.76
CA HIS A 6 -1.43 4.08 6.69
C HIS A 6 -0.72 4.25 8.04
N ALA A 7 0.56 3.96 8.04
CA ALA A 7 1.52 4.11 9.14
C ALA A 7 1.19 3.36 10.45
N ASN A 8 0.22 2.43 10.45
CA ASN A 8 -0.12 1.67 11.65
C ASN A 8 -0.62 0.25 11.36
N MET A 9 -0.65 -0.59 12.41
CA MET A 9 -1.12 -1.98 12.38
C MET A 9 -2.34 -2.19 13.30
N PHE A 10 -3.10 -1.15 13.63
CA PHE A 10 -4.17 -1.24 14.64
C PHE A 10 -5.34 -2.12 14.21
N GLY A 11 -5.63 -2.19 12.91
CA GLY A 11 -6.67 -3.04 12.33
C GLY A 11 -6.30 -4.52 12.24
N ALA A 12 -5.00 -4.86 12.31
CA ALA A 12 -4.48 -6.18 11.95
C ALA A 12 -5.14 -7.34 12.68
N PHE A 13 -5.27 -7.27 14.03
CA PHE A 13 -5.87 -8.36 14.81
C PHE A 13 -7.33 -8.61 14.43
N LYS A 14 -8.14 -7.55 14.38
CA LYS A 14 -9.56 -7.66 14.04
C LYS A 14 -9.75 -8.16 12.62
N PHE A 15 -8.92 -7.71 11.69
CA PHE A 15 -8.97 -8.12 10.29
C PHE A 15 -8.66 -9.61 10.15
N VAL A 16 -7.56 -10.09 10.73
CA VAL A 16 -7.18 -11.51 10.69
C VAL A 16 -8.27 -12.38 11.32
N ASP A 17 -8.75 -12.01 12.50
CA ASP A 17 -9.80 -12.74 13.20
C ASP A 17 -11.09 -12.81 12.38
N ALA A 18 -11.51 -11.70 11.76
CA ALA A 18 -12.68 -11.65 10.90
C ALA A 18 -12.54 -12.54 9.65
N VAL A 19 -11.37 -12.54 9.00
CA VAL A 19 -11.11 -13.37 7.82
C VAL A 19 -11.14 -14.86 8.19
N PHE A 20 -10.50 -15.27 9.30
CA PHE A 20 -10.51 -16.66 9.74
C PHE A 20 -11.91 -17.15 10.15
N LYS A 21 -12.75 -16.25 10.69
CA LYS A 21 -14.14 -16.57 11.10
C LYS A 21 -15.15 -16.46 9.96
N HIS A 22 -14.73 -15.94 8.80
CA HIS A 22 -15.64 -15.77 7.67
C HIS A 22 -16.18 -17.13 7.18
N PRO A 23 -17.49 -17.27 6.86
CA PRO A 23 -18.11 -18.53 6.45
C PRO A 23 -17.40 -19.23 5.28
N ILE A 24 -16.77 -18.49 4.36
CA ILE A 24 -15.99 -19.06 3.25
C ILE A 24 -14.81 -19.92 3.73
N ASN A 25 -14.30 -19.67 4.96
CA ASN A 25 -13.19 -20.38 5.60
C ASN A 25 -13.67 -21.43 6.64
N GLU A 26 -14.98 -21.78 6.67
CA GLU A 26 -15.53 -22.70 7.67
C GLU A 26 -14.81 -24.06 7.67
N SER A 27 -14.44 -24.58 6.49
CA SER A 27 -13.71 -25.85 6.34
C SER A 27 -12.25 -25.80 6.81
N TYR A 28 -11.68 -24.63 7.06
CA TYR A 28 -10.25 -24.49 7.43
C TYR A 28 -9.83 -25.33 8.64
N LYS A 29 -10.74 -25.55 9.58
CA LYS A 29 -10.46 -26.38 10.77
C LYS A 29 -10.18 -27.84 10.42
N GLU A 30 -10.75 -28.33 9.33
CA GLU A 30 -10.67 -29.70 8.86
C GLU A 30 -9.54 -29.90 7.86
N ASP A 31 -9.53 -29.11 6.77
CA ASP A 31 -8.63 -29.27 5.64
C ASP A 31 -7.37 -28.39 5.66
N LYS A 32 -7.32 -27.41 6.59
CA LYS A 32 -6.24 -26.41 6.70
C LYS A 32 -6.07 -25.54 5.46
N LEU A 33 -7.09 -25.48 4.59
CA LEU A 33 -7.07 -24.67 3.39
C LEU A 33 -7.89 -23.38 3.59
N LEU A 34 -7.24 -22.22 3.54
CA LEU A 34 -7.92 -20.93 3.52
C LEU A 34 -8.34 -20.57 2.09
N LYS A 35 -9.65 -20.49 1.87
CA LYS A 35 -10.23 -19.98 0.62
C LYS A 35 -10.12 -18.47 0.51
N LEU A 36 -10.16 -17.78 1.65
CA LEU A 36 -9.92 -16.36 1.78
C LEU A 36 -8.73 -16.14 2.73
N LYS A 37 -7.59 -15.70 2.21
CA LYS A 37 -6.35 -15.53 2.97
C LYS A 37 -6.21 -14.08 3.44
N PRO A 38 -5.94 -13.82 4.73
CA PRO A 38 -5.62 -12.48 5.20
C PRO A 38 -4.17 -12.12 4.83
N ILE A 39 -3.99 -10.97 4.22
CA ILE A 39 -2.68 -10.38 3.91
C ILE A 39 -2.54 -9.12 4.73
N LEU A 40 -1.57 -9.10 5.63
CA LEU A 40 -1.29 -7.95 6.47
C LEU A 40 -0.18 -7.10 5.87
N GLY A 41 -0.38 -5.81 5.89
CA GLY A 41 0.60 -4.84 5.45
C GLY A 41 0.47 -3.53 6.21
N CYS A 42 1.34 -2.61 5.87
CA CYS A 42 1.33 -1.23 6.35
C CYS A 42 1.92 -0.33 5.28
N GLU A 43 1.26 0.76 4.98
CA GLU A 43 1.81 1.80 4.13
C GLU A 43 2.63 2.77 4.98
N LEU A 44 3.95 2.78 4.84
CA LEU A 44 4.85 3.59 5.64
C LEU A 44 5.26 4.87 4.90
N ASN A 45 5.46 5.97 5.64
CA ASN A 45 6.05 7.20 5.09
C ASN A 45 7.57 7.07 5.13
N VAL A 46 8.18 6.86 3.98
CA VAL A 46 9.63 6.68 3.82
C VAL A 46 10.27 8.01 3.46
N CYS A 47 11.03 8.58 4.38
CA CYS A 47 11.72 9.86 4.24
C CYS A 47 13.24 9.68 4.08
N ALA A 48 13.96 10.78 3.83
CA ALA A 48 15.40 10.75 3.69
C ALA A 48 16.12 10.39 5.01
N ASN A 49 15.67 10.96 6.12
CA ASN A 49 16.18 10.67 7.48
C ASN A 49 15.05 10.88 8.49
N HIS A 50 14.61 9.79 9.13
CA HIS A 50 13.49 9.83 10.07
C HIS A 50 13.76 10.66 11.33
N GLN A 51 15.03 10.85 11.70
CA GLN A 51 15.42 11.63 12.89
C GLN A 51 15.55 13.13 12.59
N ASP A 52 15.70 13.52 11.32
CA ASP A 52 15.81 14.93 10.95
C ASP A 52 14.44 15.62 11.03
N LYS A 53 14.36 16.64 11.89
CA LYS A 53 13.16 17.49 12.11
C LYS A 53 13.40 18.94 11.72
N SER A 54 14.49 19.23 11.01
CA SER A 54 14.88 20.59 10.62
C SER A 54 14.02 21.15 9.49
N PHE A 55 13.45 20.29 8.64
CA PHE A 55 12.57 20.66 7.54
C PHE A 55 11.42 19.67 7.39
N LYS A 56 10.35 20.09 6.71
CA LYS A 56 9.17 19.26 6.45
C LYS A 56 9.46 18.24 5.35
N ASP A 57 9.69 17.00 5.73
CA ASP A 57 9.74 15.84 4.87
C ASP A 57 8.66 14.86 5.33
N TYR A 58 7.57 14.76 4.58
CA TYR A 58 6.47 13.84 4.89
C TYR A 58 6.77 12.40 4.46
N GLY A 59 7.85 12.19 3.69
CA GLY A 59 8.19 10.93 3.07
C GLY A 59 7.27 10.54 1.92
N ALA A 60 7.65 9.47 1.22
CA ALA A 60 6.83 8.80 0.21
C ALA A 60 6.04 7.65 0.84
N GLN A 61 4.83 7.41 0.38
CA GLN A 61 3.96 6.34 0.88
C GLN A 61 4.30 5.04 0.17
N ILE A 62 4.89 4.10 0.90
CA ILE A 62 5.34 2.82 0.38
C ILE A 62 4.63 1.69 1.13
N PRO A 63 3.84 0.86 0.43
CA PRO A 63 3.19 -0.30 1.02
C PRO A 63 4.16 -1.45 1.22
N PHE A 64 4.13 -2.03 2.42
CA PHE A 64 4.84 -3.26 2.76
C PHE A 64 3.84 -4.32 3.19
N LEU A 65 4.06 -5.58 2.76
CA LEU A 65 3.26 -6.72 3.15
C LEU A 65 4.09 -7.67 4.01
N ALA A 66 3.48 -8.20 5.07
CA ALA A 66 4.09 -9.23 5.90
C ALA A 66 4.03 -10.59 5.18
N LYS A 67 5.17 -11.05 4.64
CA LYS A 67 5.31 -12.37 4.04
C LYS A 67 5.26 -13.47 5.09
N THR A 68 5.82 -13.20 6.26
CA THR A 68 5.92 -14.13 7.39
C THR A 68 5.41 -13.49 8.68
N LYS A 69 5.24 -14.31 9.73
CA LYS A 69 4.93 -13.78 11.07
C LYS A 69 6.02 -12.87 11.60
N GLU A 70 7.29 -13.14 11.28
CA GLU A 70 8.40 -12.24 11.60
C GLU A 70 8.26 -10.91 10.88
N GLY A 71 7.91 -10.92 9.59
CA GLY A 71 7.60 -9.71 8.81
C GLY A 71 6.51 -8.86 9.47
N TYR A 72 5.44 -9.47 9.99
CA TYR A 72 4.43 -8.75 10.78
C TYR A 72 5.03 -8.06 12.01
N HIS A 73 5.91 -8.75 12.76
CA HIS A 73 6.57 -8.12 13.90
C HIS A 73 7.52 -7.00 13.47
N ASN A 74 8.19 -7.14 12.34
CA ASN A 74 9.05 -6.11 11.78
C ASN A 74 8.26 -4.88 11.32
N LEU A 75 7.09 -5.05 10.68
CA LEU A 75 6.18 -3.93 10.37
C LEU A 75 5.70 -3.23 11.65
N SER A 76 5.35 -3.99 12.67
CA SER A 76 4.93 -3.42 13.97
C SER A 76 6.05 -2.60 14.61
N LYS A 77 7.31 -3.04 14.50
CA LYS A 77 8.49 -2.28 14.98
C LYS A 77 8.71 -1.02 14.15
N LEU A 78 8.67 -1.11 12.81
CA LEU A 78 8.83 0.04 11.92
C LEU A 78 7.76 1.09 12.18
N SER A 79 6.49 0.69 12.30
CA SER A 79 5.41 1.59 12.68
C SER A 79 5.67 2.25 14.04
N SER A 80 6.06 1.47 15.06
CA SER A 80 6.34 2.00 16.40
C SER A 80 7.50 2.99 16.41
N ILE A 81 8.60 2.70 15.70
CA ILE A 81 9.75 3.61 15.58
C ILE A 81 9.32 4.88 14.86
N GLY A 82 8.51 4.76 13.79
CA GLY A 82 7.97 5.91 13.07
C GLY A 82 7.22 6.88 13.99
N TYR A 83 6.44 6.36 14.94
CA TYR A 83 5.72 7.20 15.92
C TYR A 83 6.63 7.72 17.06
N VAL A 84 7.52 6.90 17.60
CA VAL A 84 8.31 7.26 18.79
C VAL A 84 9.51 8.15 18.42
N GLU A 85 10.23 7.82 17.35
CA GLU A 85 11.47 8.48 16.98
C GLU A 85 11.29 9.36 15.72
N GLY A 86 10.58 8.85 14.71
CA GLY A 86 10.45 9.48 13.40
C GLY A 86 9.31 10.50 13.27
N PHE A 87 8.49 10.70 14.30
CA PHE A 87 7.32 11.59 14.19
C PHE A 87 7.73 13.05 14.00
N TYR A 88 7.37 13.59 12.84
CA TYR A 88 7.44 15.01 12.55
C TYR A 88 6.33 15.36 11.54
N TYR A 89 5.21 15.89 12.01
CA TYR A 89 3.92 16.02 11.34
C TYR A 89 3.22 14.69 11.03
N VAL A 90 3.96 13.69 10.57
CA VAL A 90 3.53 12.30 10.31
C VAL A 90 4.58 11.33 10.87
N PRO A 91 4.20 10.08 11.20
CA PRO A 91 5.17 9.04 11.55
C PRO A 91 6.00 8.67 10.31
N ARG A 92 7.32 8.67 10.43
CA ARG A 92 8.25 8.44 9.31
C ARG A 92 9.28 7.38 9.65
N VAL A 93 9.71 6.66 8.64
CA VAL A 93 10.87 5.76 8.65
C VAL A 93 11.81 6.15 7.51
N ASP A 94 13.03 5.65 7.52
CA ASP A 94 13.97 5.81 6.41
C ASP A 94 14.46 4.45 5.88
N LYS A 95 15.23 4.50 4.82
CA LYS A 95 15.76 3.31 4.15
C LYS A 95 16.67 2.47 5.05
N ASP A 96 17.41 3.08 5.95
CA ASP A 96 18.30 2.35 6.87
C ASP A 96 17.50 1.52 7.87
N LEU A 97 16.40 2.08 8.41
CA LEU A 97 15.47 1.33 9.25
C LEU A 97 14.78 0.21 8.50
N ILE A 98 14.35 0.47 7.26
CA ILE A 98 13.72 -0.53 6.42
C ILE A 98 14.68 -1.69 6.18
N LEU A 99 15.93 -1.44 5.80
CA LEU A 99 16.94 -2.49 5.59
C LEU A 99 17.21 -3.29 6.85
N LYS A 100 17.19 -2.64 8.02
CA LYS A 100 17.38 -3.32 9.31
C LYS A 100 16.24 -4.29 9.64
N TYR A 101 15.02 -4.01 9.21
CA TYR A 101 13.81 -4.77 9.53
C TYR A 101 13.12 -5.37 8.30
N LYS A 102 13.82 -5.53 7.17
CA LYS A 102 13.23 -6.00 5.91
C LYS A 102 12.88 -7.48 5.88
N GLU A 103 13.42 -8.28 6.82
CA GLU A 103 13.21 -9.73 6.82
C GLU A 103 11.72 -10.07 6.92
N GLY A 104 11.28 -10.94 6.02
CA GLY A 104 9.88 -11.37 5.93
C GLY A 104 8.92 -10.31 5.38
N LEU A 105 9.43 -9.29 4.66
CA LEU A 105 8.63 -8.25 4.02
C LEU A 105 8.64 -8.39 2.50
N ILE A 106 7.50 -8.10 1.89
CA ILE A 106 7.33 -7.78 0.48
C ILE A 106 7.10 -6.27 0.40
N VAL A 107 7.68 -5.60 -0.59
CA VAL A 107 7.49 -4.16 -0.83
C VAL A 107 6.83 -3.92 -2.18
N LEU A 108 5.90 -2.97 -2.23
CA LEU A 108 5.26 -2.50 -3.44
C LEU A 108 5.80 -1.11 -3.80
N SER A 109 5.82 -0.76 -5.09
CA SER A 109 6.32 0.56 -5.54
C SER A 109 5.49 1.75 -5.03
N GLY A 110 4.29 1.48 -4.57
CA GLY A 110 3.34 2.50 -4.10
C GLY A 110 2.53 3.12 -5.25
N SER A 111 1.52 3.89 -4.84
CA SER A 111 0.65 4.67 -5.75
C SER A 111 1.36 5.95 -6.22
N LEU A 112 0.59 6.95 -6.67
CA LEU A 112 1.10 8.30 -7.03
C LEU A 112 1.87 9.00 -5.89
N TYR A 113 1.67 8.56 -4.64
CA TYR A 113 2.39 9.06 -3.46
C TYR A 113 3.65 8.25 -3.13
N GLY A 114 3.95 7.18 -3.90
CA GLY A 114 5.17 6.39 -3.80
C GLY A 114 6.42 7.18 -4.24
N SER A 115 7.61 6.74 -3.80
CA SER A 115 8.87 7.44 -4.10
C SER A 115 9.17 7.50 -5.59
N ILE A 116 8.98 6.41 -6.31
CA ILE A 116 9.25 6.33 -7.74
C ILE A 116 8.28 7.22 -8.53
N ALA A 117 6.96 7.11 -8.25
CA ALA A 117 5.95 7.92 -8.91
C ALA A 117 6.14 9.41 -8.65
N ASN A 118 6.50 9.79 -7.42
CA ASN A 118 6.78 11.17 -7.08
C ASN A 118 7.97 11.72 -7.88
N LEU A 119 9.04 10.94 -8.05
CA LEU A 119 10.19 11.32 -8.86
C LEU A 119 9.84 11.46 -10.34
N ILE A 120 9.05 10.54 -10.90
CA ILE A 120 8.54 10.63 -12.28
C ILE A 120 7.79 11.94 -12.50
N LEU A 121 6.89 12.29 -11.57
CA LEU A 121 6.00 13.43 -11.74
C LEU A 121 6.66 14.79 -11.46
N ASN A 122 7.67 14.85 -10.58
CA ASN A 122 8.15 16.12 -10.05
C ASN A 122 9.65 16.38 -10.28
N VAL A 123 10.45 15.37 -10.65
CA VAL A 123 11.92 15.50 -10.77
C VAL A 123 12.38 15.04 -12.14
N GLY A 124 12.23 13.76 -12.48
CA GLY A 124 12.64 13.20 -13.75
C GLY A 124 12.77 11.68 -13.73
N GLU A 125 12.77 11.10 -14.94
CA GLU A 125 12.79 9.63 -15.12
C GLU A 125 14.13 9.01 -14.68
N GLU A 126 15.24 9.73 -14.80
CA GLU A 126 16.58 9.24 -14.41
C GLU A 126 16.64 8.99 -12.89
N GLN A 127 16.18 9.95 -12.09
CA GLN A 127 16.13 9.82 -10.63
C GLN A 127 15.11 8.76 -10.19
N ALA A 128 14.00 8.64 -10.91
CA ALA A 128 13.01 7.60 -10.68
C ALA A 128 13.58 6.20 -10.97
N GLU A 129 14.40 6.06 -12.02
CA GLU A 129 15.09 4.81 -12.33
C GLU A 129 16.12 4.43 -11.27
N GLU A 130 16.89 5.40 -10.74
CA GLU A 130 17.83 5.15 -9.64
C GLU A 130 17.10 4.67 -8.38
N GLU A 131 15.98 5.30 -8.05
CA GLU A 131 15.13 4.89 -6.94
C GLU A 131 14.56 3.47 -7.15
N PHE A 132 14.10 3.18 -8.35
CA PHE A 132 13.61 1.85 -8.75
C PHE A 132 14.69 0.77 -8.56
N LYS A 133 15.91 1.04 -9.03
CA LYS A 133 17.05 0.12 -8.87
C LYS A 133 17.33 -0.15 -7.40
N TRP A 134 17.31 0.88 -6.56
CA TRP A 134 17.54 0.71 -5.13
C TRP A 134 16.55 -0.29 -4.52
N TRP A 135 15.25 -0.16 -4.84
CA TRP A 135 14.25 -1.10 -4.34
C TRP A 135 14.46 -2.51 -4.90
N ALA A 136 14.71 -2.64 -6.19
CA ALA A 136 14.95 -3.93 -6.85
C ALA A 136 16.18 -4.66 -6.30
N GLU A 137 17.30 -3.94 -6.08
CA GLU A 137 18.53 -4.51 -5.54
C GLU A 137 18.39 -4.97 -4.08
N ASN A 138 17.62 -4.24 -3.27
CA ASN A 138 17.49 -4.53 -1.84
C ASN A 138 16.41 -5.55 -1.50
N PHE A 139 15.38 -5.71 -2.33
CA PHE A 139 14.27 -6.65 -2.09
C PHE A 139 14.20 -7.80 -3.10
N GLY A 140 14.85 -7.68 -4.25
CA GLY A 140 14.88 -8.76 -5.27
C GLY A 140 13.48 -9.21 -5.66
N ASP A 141 13.22 -10.51 -5.55
CA ASP A 141 11.92 -11.12 -5.88
C ASP A 141 10.77 -10.70 -4.94
N ASP A 142 11.04 -10.02 -3.85
CA ASP A 142 10.05 -9.47 -2.92
C ASP A 142 9.73 -7.99 -3.20
N PHE A 143 10.23 -7.42 -4.28
CA PHE A 143 9.80 -6.12 -4.80
C PHE A 143 8.84 -6.30 -5.98
N TYR A 144 7.67 -5.65 -5.92
CA TYR A 144 6.67 -5.66 -6.98
C TYR A 144 6.32 -4.23 -7.41
N VAL A 145 6.15 -4.06 -8.71
CA VAL A 145 5.64 -2.81 -9.29
C VAL A 145 4.11 -2.81 -9.20
N GLU A 146 3.58 -1.87 -8.48
CA GLU A 146 2.14 -1.68 -8.28
C GLU A 146 1.55 -0.81 -9.39
N ILE A 147 0.58 -1.33 -10.13
CA ILE A 147 -0.14 -0.60 -11.17
C ILE A 147 -1.54 -0.28 -10.67
N ASN A 148 -1.84 1.02 -10.57
CA ASN A 148 -3.13 1.56 -10.15
C ASN A 148 -3.88 2.16 -11.34
N ARG A 149 -5.20 1.96 -11.42
CA ARG A 149 -6.06 2.46 -12.50
C ARG A 149 -7.36 3.03 -11.94
N HIS A 150 -7.32 4.30 -11.53
CA HIS A 150 -8.50 5.06 -11.09
C HIS A 150 -8.92 6.12 -12.12
N GLY A 151 -8.44 6.00 -13.36
CA GLY A 151 -8.79 6.92 -14.45
C GLY A 151 -8.09 8.28 -14.38
N LEU A 152 -6.96 8.38 -13.68
CA LEU A 152 -6.18 9.61 -13.56
C LEU A 152 -5.12 9.71 -14.66
N GLU A 153 -4.92 10.91 -15.20
CA GLU A 153 -3.89 11.14 -16.23
C GLU A 153 -2.47 10.91 -15.65
N GLU A 154 -2.24 11.32 -14.42
CA GLU A 154 -0.98 11.08 -13.70
C GLU A 154 -0.68 9.58 -13.54
N GLU A 155 -1.69 8.76 -13.25
CA GLU A 155 -1.52 7.30 -13.20
C GLU A 155 -1.14 6.73 -14.56
N GLN A 156 -1.77 7.18 -15.64
CA GLN A 156 -1.44 6.70 -16.98
C GLN A 156 0.01 7.03 -17.36
N HIS A 157 0.47 8.24 -17.03
CA HIS A 157 1.84 8.66 -17.27
C HIS A 157 2.85 7.83 -16.44
N VAL A 158 2.62 7.69 -15.15
CA VAL A 158 3.46 6.91 -14.23
C VAL A 158 3.47 5.44 -14.62
N ASN A 159 2.32 4.83 -14.89
CA ASN A 159 2.20 3.43 -15.25
C ASN A 159 3.01 3.08 -16.50
N ARG A 160 3.01 3.96 -17.52
CA ARG A 160 3.81 3.75 -18.75
C ARG A 160 5.30 3.58 -18.41
N ILE A 161 5.84 4.46 -17.58
CA ILE A 161 7.26 4.43 -17.20
C ILE A 161 7.54 3.23 -16.30
N LEU A 162 6.64 2.92 -15.35
CA LEU A 162 6.76 1.75 -14.49
C LEU A 162 6.75 0.43 -15.27
N LEU A 163 5.93 0.32 -16.34
CA LEU A 163 5.93 -0.83 -17.25
C LEU A 163 7.26 -1.01 -17.97
N ASP A 164 7.88 0.09 -18.42
CA ASP A 164 9.18 0.05 -19.09
C ASP A 164 10.30 -0.33 -18.10
N LEU A 165 10.30 0.24 -16.88
CA LEU A 165 11.26 -0.11 -15.82
C LEU A 165 11.10 -1.57 -15.37
N SER A 166 9.87 -2.05 -15.19
CA SER A 166 9.58 -3.44 -14.85
C SER A 166 10.20 -4.40 -15.86
N LYS A 167 9.99 -4.17 -17.16
CA LYS A 167 10.59 -4.97 -18.23
C LYS A 167 12.12 -4.88 -18.24
N LYS A 168 12.66 -3.67 -18.07
CA LYS A 168 14.11 -3.41 -18.10
C LYS A 168 14.85 -4.13 -16.97
N TYR A 169 14.27 -4.19 -15.78
CA TYR A 169 14.87 -4.76 -14.57
C TYR A 169 14.30 -6.13 -14.19
N ASN A 170 13.40 -6.68 -15.02
CA ASN A 170 12.73 -7.95 -14.78
C ASN A 170 12.05 -8.03 -13.39
N VAL A 171 11.36 -6.94 -13.00
CA VAL A 171 10.57 -6.86 -11.77
C VAL A 171 9.11 -7.12 -12.10
N LYS A 172 8.43 -7.93 -11.30
CA LYS A 172 7.04 -8.33 -11.53
C LYS A 172 6.06 -7.18 -11.25
N LEU A 173 5.01 -7.13 -12.09
CA LEU A 173 3.89 -6.20 -11.92
C LEU A 173 2.80 -6.85 -11.10
N ILE A 174 2.05 -6.05 -10.33
CA ILE A 174 0.77 -6.44 -9.74
C ILE A 174 -0.30 -5.39 -10.02
N ALA A 175 -1.51 -5.86 -10.29
CA ALA A 175 -2.70 -5.01 -10.30
C ALA A 175 -3.07 -4.65 -8.86
N SER A 176 -3.30 -3.38 -8.60
CA SER A 176 -3.70 -2.88 -7.30
C SER A 176 -4.89 -1.95 -7.40
N ASN A 177 -5.64 -1.86 -6.32
CA ASN A 177 -6.78 -0.99 -6.18
C ASN A 177 -6.70 -0.27 -4.83
N ASN A 178 -6.50 1.03 -4.87
CA ASN A 178 -6.42 1.87 -3.69
C ASN A 178 -7.84 2.15 -3.17
N VAL A 179 -8.28 1.40 -2.16
CA VAL A 179 -9.66 1.36 -1.68
C VAL A 179 -9.85 2.25 -0.47
N TYR A 180 -10.83 3.15 -0.54
CA TYR A 180 -11.22 4.03 0.57
C TYR A 180 -12.67 3.83 1.02
N TYR A 181 -13.51 3.21 0.19
CA TYR A 181 -14.91 2.88 0.52
C TYR A 181 -15.36 1.63 -0.21
N ILE A 182 -16.47 1.03 0.25
CA ILE A 182 -16.88 -0.30 -0.22
C ILE A 182 -17.60 -0.22 -1.56
N ASN A 183 -18.65 0.60 -1.64
CA ASN A 183 -19.47 0.72 -2.85
C ASN A 183 -19.17 2.02 -3.56
N LYS A 184 -19.33 2.06 -4.88
CA LYS A 184 -19.12 3.26 -5.69
C LYS A 184 -19.96 4.45 -5.20
N ASP A 185 -21.20 4.20 -4.80
CA ASP A 185 -22.12 5.22 -4.28
C ASP A 185 -21.67 5.83 -2.94
N ASP A 186 -20.76 5.18 -2.21
CA ASP A 186 -20.22 5.68 -0.95
C ASP A 186 -19.24 6.86 -1.13
N ALA A 187 -18.84 7.17 -2.36
CA ALA A 187 -17.92 8.26 -2.68
C ALA A 187 -18.35 9.61 -2.07
N SER A 188 -19.63 9.95 -2.18
CA SER A 188 -20.17 11.21 -1.61
C SER A 188 -20.10 11.23 -0.08
N SER A 189 -20.40 10.10 0.58
CA SER A 189 -20.32 9.97 2.04
C SER A 189 -18.87 10.09 2.53
N HIS A 190 -17.93 9.49 1.78
CA HIS A 190 -16.50 9.60 2.06
C HIS A 190 -16.00 11.04 1.87
N ASP A 191 -16.45 11.75 0.84
CA ASP A 191 -16.11 13.16 0.61
C ASP A 191 -16.59 14.05 1.76
N ILE A 192 -17.82 13.81 2.27
CA ILE A 192 -18.33 14.51 3.46
C ILE A 192 -17.44 14.24 4.69
N LEU A 193 -16.99 12.98 4.88
CA LEU A 193 -16.08 12.63 5.97
C LEU A 193 -14.76 13.39 5.89
N LEU A 194 -14.19 13.54 4.69
CA LEU A 194 -12.98 14.34 4.46
C LEU A 194 -13.22 15.82 4.81
N CYS A 195 -14.37 16.39 4.41
CA CYS A 195 -14.75 17.76 4.77
C CYS A 195 -14.84 17.94 6.29
N VAL A 196 -15.47 16.99 7.00
CA VAL A 196 -15.55 17.03 8.47
C VAL A 196 -14.17 16.98 9.12
N LYS A 197 -13.28 16.10 8.60
CA LYS A 197 -11.91 15.96 9.10
C LYS A 197 -11.10 17.24 8.98
N ASP A 198 -11.24 17.94 7.84
CA ASP A 198 -10.39 19.10 7.50
C ASP A 198 -11.05 20.43 7.86
N GLY A 199 -12.31 20.42 8.35
CA GLY A 199 -13.08 21.63 8.66
C GLY A 199 -13.54 22.40 7.41
N GLU A 200 -13.70 21.71 6.28
CA GLU A 200 -14.05 22.28 4.99
C GLU A 200 -15.53 22.05 4.63
N GLN A 201 -15.99 22.76 3.62
CA GLN A 201 -17.33 22.57 3.07
C GLN A 201 -17.26 21.75 1.78
N GLN A 202 -18.24 20.88 1.55
CA GLN A 202 -18.32 20.10 0.32
C GLN A 202 -18.41 20.98 -0.95
N SER A 203 -18.97 22.18 -0.83
CA SER A 203 -19.03 23.17 -1.92
C SER A 203 -17.68 23.80 -2.28
N THR A 204 -16.65 23.69 -1.40
CA THR A 204 -15.29 24.13 -1.73
C THR A 204 -14.72 23.21 -2.82
N PRO A 205 -14.19 23.77 -3.93
CA PRO A 205 -13.65 22.94 -5.03
C PRO A 205 -12.50 22.06 -4.57
N ILE A 206 -12.45 20.83 -5.07
CA ILE A 206 -11.32 19.90 -4.87
C ILE A 206 -10.12 20.37 -5.71
N GLY A 207 -8.93 20.45 -5.11
CA GLY A 207 -7.72 20.89 -5.80
C GLY A 207 -6.56 21.17 -4.85
N LYS A 208 -5.56 21.89 -5.37
CA LYS A 208 -4.35 22.27 -4.63
C LYS A 208 -4.28 23.81 -4.49
N GLY A 209 -3.78 24.29 -3.36
CA GLY A 209 -3.56 25.72 -3.09
C GLY A 209 -4.73 26.43 -2.43
N ARG A 210 -4.62 27.77 -2.35
CA ARG A 210 -5.59 28.58 -1.63
C ARG A 210 -6.97 28.56 -2.32
N GLY A 211 -8.03 28.29 -1.55
CA GLY A 211 -9.41 28.24 -2.05
C GLY A 211 -9.84 26.86 -2.56
N PHE A 212 -8.97 25.86 -2.42
CA PHE A 212 -9.28 24.46 -2.72
C PHE A 212 -9.20 23.62 -1.45
N ARG A 213 -9.91 22.50 -1.45
CA ARG A 213 -9.85 21.48 -0.40
C ARG A 213 -9.28 20.16 -0.92
N TYR A 214 -8.87 19.30 0.00
CA TYR A 214 -8.55 17.92 -0.32
C TYR A 214 -9.83 17.12 -0.63
N GLY A 215 -9.73 16.20 -1.56
CA GLY A 215 -10.79 15.29 -1.96
C GLY A 215 -10.33 14.37 -3.10
N PHE A 216 -11.08 13.32 -3.35
CA PHE A 216 -10.79 12.45 -4.50
C PHE A 216 -11.35 13.05 -5.79
N PRO A 217 -10.63 12.93 -6.91
CA PRO A 217 -11.03 13.55 -8.17
C PRO A 217 -12.22 12.86 -8.86
N ASN A 218 -12.52 11.62 -8.48
CA ASN A 218 -13.61 10.80 -9.01
C ASN A 218 -14.08 9.75 -7.99
N ASP A 219 -14.98 8.85 -8.38
CA ASP A 219 -15.61 7.82 -7.56
C ASP A 219 -14.99 6.42 -7.73
N GLU A 220 -13.79 6.33 -8.32
CA GLU A 220 -13.14 5.06 -8.67
C GLU A 220 -12.40 4.37 -7.51
N PHE A 221 -12.41 4.92 -6.30
CA PHE A 221 -11.67 4.42 -5.13
C PHE A 221 -12.50 3.46 -4.26
N TYR A 222 -13.46 2.74 -4.88
CA TYR A 222 -14.28 1.73 -4.22
C TYR A 222 -13.66 0.33 -4.31
N PHE A 223 -14.18 -0.60 -3.52
CA PHE A 223 -13.74 -1.99 -3.51
C PHE A 223 -14.27 -2.73 -4.75
N LYS A 224 -13.52 -2.68 -5.84
CA LYS A 224 -13.87 -3.34 -7.10
C LYS A 224 -13.94 -4.87 -6.94
N ASN A 225 -14.89 -5.50 -7.59
CA ASN A 225 -14.98 -6.95 -7.65
C ASN A 225 -13.95 -7.54 -8.64
N GLN A 226 -13.82 -8.88 -8.66
CA GLN A 226 -12.83 -9.55 -9.50
C GLN A 226 -13.05 -9.31 -11.00
N ASP A 227 -14.31 -9.32 -11.47
CA ASP A 227 -14.61 -9.12 -12.89
C ASP A 227 -14.23 -7.72 -13.34
N GLU A 228 -14.52 -6.69 -12.52
CA GLU A 228 -14.12 -5.30 -12.77
C GLU A 228 -12.59 -5.16 -12.83
N ILE A 229 -11.86 -5.82 -11.93
CA ILE A 229 -10.37 -5.81 -11.96
C ILE A 229 -9.86 -6.53 -13.20
N HIS A 230 -10.42 -7.69 -13.57
CA HIS A 230 -10.01 -8.40 -14.79
C HIS A 230 -10.26 -7.59 -16.05
N GLU A 231 -11.40 -6.90 -16.16
CA GLU A 231 -11.69 -6.00 -17.26
C GLU A 231 -10.71 -4.83 -17.31
N LEU A 232 -10.46 -4.19 -16.16
CA LEU A 232 -9.61 -3.01 -16.04
C LEU A 232 -8.13 -3.29 -16.40
N PHE A 233 -7.66 -4.53 -16.18
CA PHE A 233 -6.28 -4.95 -16.46
C PHE A 233 -6.19 -5.97 -17.62
N SER A 234 -7.21 -6.04 -18.48
CA SER A 234 -7.27 -7.02 -19.59
C SER A 234 -6.13 -6.91 -20.60
N ASP A 235 -5.50 -5.74 -20.72
CA ASP A 235 -4.32 -5.46 -21.55
C ASP A 235 -2.98 -5.86 -20.89
N ILE A 236 -2.97 -6.15 -19.56
CA ILE A 236 -1.79 -6.55 -18.80
C ILE A 236 -2.16 -7.72 -17.88
N PRO A 237 -2.54 -8.89 -18.42
CA PRO A 237 -3.02 -10.02 -17.63
C PRO A 237 -1.99 -10.53 -16.62
N GLU A 238 -0.69 -10.40 -16.94
CA GLU A 238 0.39 -10.78 -16.03
C GLU A 238 0.36 -10.02 -14.69
N ALA A 239 -0.20 -8.81 -14.64
CA ALA A 239 -0.33 -8.06 -13.40
C ALA A 239 -1.34 -8.71 -12.44
N ILE A 240 -2.32 -9.48 -12.96
CA ILE A 240 -3.27 -10.25 -12.16
C ILE A 240 -2.67 -11.62 -11.81
N GLU A 241 -2.03 -12.28 -12.77
CA GLU A 241 -1.41 -13.59 -12.57
C GLU A 241 -0.34 -13.55 -11.47
N ASN A 242 0.47 -12.50 -11.42
CA ASN A 242 1.49 -12.31 -10.40
C ASN A 242 0.91 -12.10 -8.98
N ILE A 243 -0.36 -11.70 -8.83
CA ILE A 243 -1.03 -11.64 -7.53
C ILE A 243 -1.11 -13.03 -6.91
N GLN A 244 -1.38 -14.06 -7.71
CA GLN A 244 -1.45 -15.44 -7.22
C GLN A 244 -0.09 -15.88 -6.65
N GLU A 245 1.00 -15.60 -7.36
CA GLU A 245 2.35 -15.88 -6.87
C GLU A 245 2.66 -15.12 -5.57
N LEU A 246 2.33 -13.83 -5.51
CA LEU A 246 2.50 -13.02 -4.30
C LEU A 246 1.73 -13.64 -3.12
N ILE A 247 0.47 -14.07 -3.33
CA ILE A 247 -0.34 -14.74 -2.31
C ILE A 247 0.32 -16.05 -1.83
N GLU A 248 0.92 -16.80 -2.72
CA GLU A 248 1.59 -18.08 -2.40
C GLU A 248 2.84 -17.86 -1.53
N LYS A 249 3.58 -16.77 -1.71
CA LYS A 249 4.72 -16.40 -0.88
C LYS A 249 4.35 -16.07 0.58
N ILE A 250 3.11 -15.66 0.83
CA ILE A 250 2.68 -15.21 2.15
C ILE A 250 2.29 -16.42 3.00
N GLU A 251 2.88 -16.55 4.18
CA GLU A 251 2.53 -17.56 5.16
C GLU A 251 1.14 -17.30 5.77
N VAL A 252 0.47 -18.38 6.14
CA VAL A 252 -0.75 -18.31 6.95
C VAL A 252 -0.36 -18.34 8.43
N PHE A 253 -0.61 -17.25 9.14
CA PHE A 253 -0.36 -17.17 10.56
C PHE A 253 -1.51 -16.50 11.31
N THR A 254 -1.62 -16.80 12.59
CA THR A 254 -2.59 -16.19 13.50
C THR A 254 -1.90 -15.20 14.43
N LEU A 255 -2.65 -14.19 14.88
CA LEU A 255 -2.19 -13.19 15.85
C LEU A 255 -2.63 -13.52 17.29
N SER A 256 -3.31 -14.65 17.50
CA SER A 256 -3.69 -15.10 18.83
C SER A 256 -2.43 -15.38 19.68
N ARG A 257 -2.47 -14.98 20.93
CA ARG A 257 -1.44 -15.28 21.95
C ARG A 257 -2.05 -16.14 23.04
N GLU A 258 -1.26 -17.02 23.61
CA GLU A 258 -1.60 -17.62 24.90
C GLU A 258 -1.63 -16.52 25.97
N VAL A 259 -2.60 -16.61 26.86
CA VAL A 259 -2.68 -15.68 27.98
C VAL A 259 -1.48 -15.95 28.88
N LEU A 260 -0.56 -15.00 28.96
CA LEU A 260 0.52 -15.02 29.96
C LEU A 260 -0.11 -14.63 31.29
N LEU A 261 -0.24 -15.60 32.19
CA LEU A 261 -0.68 -15.41 33.58
C LEU A 261 0.51 -14.96 34.41
#